data_0e730bc7f983834332dff210c3046c4b
#
_entry.id   0e730bc7f983834332dff210c3046c4b
#
_cell.length_a   1.000
_cell.length_b   1.000
_cell.length_c   1.000
_cell.angle_alpha   90.00
_cell.angle_beta   90.00
_cell.angle_gamma   90.00
#
_symmetry.space_group_name_H-M   'P 1'
#
loop_
_entity.id
_entity.type
_entity.pdbx_description
1 polymer ?
#
loop_
_entity_poly.entity_id
_entity_poly.type
_entity_poly.pdbx_seq_one_letter_code
_entity_poly.pdbx_strand_id
1 'polypeptide(L)'
;MQRTTAPLDLAGVETVLQPYDRALTLPGEAYGSPEVFAWEQRHLFEGSWMCIGRGADLDLTGAGAQAAIQVGTQSFLLVRGDDGELRAFHNVCRHRGHELVPVGEQRTQRGIKCPYHAWVYGLEGDLRATPRFNMDSLDKSDFPLVQARLATWHDWLFLNASGDAPELATQLGNLDIVVDGYRPEDLRLGATHTYQLRSNWKIAIENYYECYHCSEIHPELCKVTPPDSNIAYEERSTGVWLGGPMELLDHAVTMSLTGASTGTMIPGLPEGKRRIVGYSVVYPNLLISPHPDYVMTHRLTPLAPDLTEIECAWYFPTEAFELPGFSPDYAVEFWDVTNREDWAACESVQRNVTSDGYRPGPFSYWEVDVFRAQAIIARAYLEGSLSPPEHGFVDGVGRGLSGF
;
A
#
# COMPACT_ATOMS: atom_id res chain seq x y z
N MET A 1 12.79 -5.87 -16.86
CA MET A 1 13.82 -4.88 -16.46
C MET A 1 15.07 -5.61 -15.99
N GLN A 2 16.31 -5.08 -16.22
CA GLN A 2 17.52 -5.70 -15.68
C GLN A 2 17.55 -5.47 -14.17
N ARG A 3 17.60 -6.57 -13.40
CA ARG A 3 17.71 -6.53 -11.94
C ARG A 3 19.14 -6.14 -11.54
N THR A 4 19.27 -5.15 -10.70
CA THR A 4 20.56 -4.68 -10.18
C THR A 4 20.45 -4.52 -8.67
N THR A 5 21.56 -4.67 -7.96
CA THR A 5 21.64 -4.38 -6.54
C THR A 5 21.41 -2.90 -6.26
N ALA A 6 20.92 -2.57 -5.08
CA ALA A 6 20.73 -1.19 -4.67
C ALA A 6 22.10 -0.47 -4.46
N PRO A 7 22.17 0.85 -4.72
CA PRO A 7 23.42 1.60 -4.64
C PRO A 7 23.74 2.07 -3.20
N LEU A 8 23.98 1.11 -2.29
CA LEU A 8 24.38 1.35 -0.90
C LEU A 8 25.38 0.29 -0.44
N ASP A 9 25.93 0.43 0.77
CA ASP A 9 26.84 -0.57 1.35
C ASP A 9 26.10 -1.90 1.59
N LEU A 10 26.34 -2.89 0.74
CA LEU A 10 25.71 -4.20 0.82
C LEU A 10 26.13 -4.98 2.08
N ALA A 11 27.33 -4.76 2.62
CA ALA A 11 27.74 -5.40 3.86
C ALA A 11 26.89 -4.93 5.05
N GLY A 12 26.50 -3.64 5.08
CA GLY A 12 25.54 -3.11 6.03
C GLY A 12 24.13 -3.71 5.87
N VAL A 13 23.72 -3.96 4.62
CA VAL A 13 22.42 -4.62 4.32
C VAL A 13 22.41 -6.08 4.78
N GLU A 14 23.51 -6.82 4.57
CA GLU A 14 23.64 -8.22 4.99
C GLU A 14 23.57 -8.42 6.52
N THR A 15 23.80 -7.37 7.32
CA THR A 15 23.63 -7.46 8.78
C THR A 15 22.18 -7.66 9.19
N VAL A 16 21.22 -7.18 8.40
CA VAL A 16 19.78 -7.42 8.63
C VAL A 16 19.44 -8.90 8.46
N LEU A 17 20.12 -9.61 7.56
CA LEU A 17 19.86 -11.01 7.22
C LEU A 17 20.59 -12.01 8.14
N GLN A 18 21.23 -11.54 9.19
CA GLN A 18 21.77 -12.40 10.24
C GLN A 18 20.66 -13.06 11.07
N PRO A 19 20.93 -14.14 11.80
CA PRO A 19 19.98 -14.65 12.78
C PRO A 19 19.47 -13.54 13.71
N TYR A 20 18.18 -13.61 14.09
CA TYR A 20 17.46 -12.56 14.80
C TYR A 20 18.21 -11.96 15.99
N ASP A 21 18.85 -12.79 16.78
CA ASP A 21 19.63 -12.41 17.96
C ASP A 21 20.93 -11.63 17.66
N ARG A 22 21.31 -11.52 16.38
CA ARG A 22 22.49 -10.81 15.89
C ARG A 22 22.20 -9.83 14.76
N ALA A 23 20.97 -9.85 14.27
CA ALA A 23 20.55 -8.93 13.22
C ALA A 23 20.56 -7.49 13.72
N LEU A 24 20.86 -6.56 12.81
CA LEU A 24 20.82 -5.13 13.06
C LEU A 24 19.86 -4.48 12.04
N THR A 25 19.28 -3.34 12.40
CA THR A 25 18.41 -2.56 11.52
C THR A 25 19.15 -2.09 10.26
N LEU A 26 18.40 -1.68 9.23
CA LEU A 26 18.95 -1.16 7.98
C LEU A 26 19.89 0.05 8.21
N PRO A 27 20.94 0.23 7.38
CA PRO A 27 21.80 1.39 7.44
C PRO A 27 21.05 2.68 7.07
N GLY A 28 21.51 3.81 7.61
CA GLY A 28 20.85 5.12 7.42
C GLY A 28 20.69 5.54 5.96
N GLU A 29 21.59 5.11 5.08
CA GLU A 29 21.52 5.33 3.63
C GLU A 29 20.24 4.77 3.01
N ALA A 30 19.72 3.66 3.55
CA ALA A 30 18.46 3.07 3.11
C ALA A 30 17.26 4.02 3.28
N TYR A 31 17.35 4.97 4.20
CA TYR A 31 16.27 5.89 4.51
C TYR A 31 16.47 7.32 3.98
N GLY A 32 17.72 7.71 3.71
CA GLY A 32 18.03 9.10 3.38
C GLY A 32 18.69 9.32 2.03
N SER A 33 19.24 8.28 1.36
CA SER A 33 19.93 8.45 0.09
C SER A 33 18.96 8.68 -1.07
N PRO A 34 19.11 9.80 -1.84
CA PRO A 34 18.35 10.02 -3.07
C PRO A 34 18.61 8.94 -4.13
N GLU A 35 19.82 8.39 -4.19
CA GLU A 35 20.21 7.35 -5.15
C GLU A 35 19.52 6.02 -4.82
N VAL A 36 19.44 5.65 -3.53
CA VAL A 36 18.69 4.47 -3.07
C VAL A 36 17.22 4.65 -3.38
N PHE A 37 16.66 5.82 -3.07
CA PHE A 37 15.26 6.11 -3.38
C PHE A 37 14.96 6.05 -4.89
N ALA A 38 15.82 6.60 -5.75
CA ALA A 38 15.67 6.49 -7.19
C ALA A 38 15.71 5.03 -7.67
N TRP A 39 16.53 4.21 -7.04
CA TRP A 39 16.57 2.77 -7.27
C TRP A 39 15.27 2.09 -6.81
N GLU A 40 14.75 2.42 -5.62
CA GLU A 40 13.47 1.92 -5.10
C GLU A 40 12.31 2.27 -6.02
N GLN A 41 12.25 3.51 -6.52
CA GLN A 41 11.25 3.94 -7.51
C GLN A 41 11.24 2.98 -8.69
N ARG A 42 12.42 2.64 -9.22
CA ARG A 42 12.57 1.81 -10.41
C ARG A 42 12.31 0.33 -10.15
N HIS A 43 12.83 -0.21 -9.06
CA HIS A 43 12.89 -1.65 -8.81
C HIS A 43 11.76 -2.14 -7.90
N LEU A 44 11.36 -1.36 -6.90
CA LEU A 44 10.34 -1.77 -5.93
C LEU A 44 8.95 -1.25 -6.31
N PHE A 45 8.82 0.02 -6.74
CA PHE A 45 7.50 0.58 -7.04
C PHE A 45 7.09 0.31 -8.50
N GLU A 46 7.93 0.63 -9.46
CA GLU A 46 7.63 0.32 -10.87
C GLU A 46 7.76 -1.17 -11.19
N GLY A 47 8.68 -1.87 -10.50
CA GLY A 47 8.98 -3.30 -10.70
C GLY A 47 8.00 -4.26 -10.05
N SER A 48 7.16 -3.81 -9.11
CA SER A 48 6.16 -4.62 -8.40
C SER A 48 4.74 -4.20 -8.76
N TRP A 49 3.75 -4.83 -8.13
CA TRP A 49 2.36 -4.41 -8.18
C TRP A 49 2.11 -3.35 -7.10
N MET A 50 1.83 -2.13 -7.52
CA MET A 50 1.45 -1.02 -6.65
C MET A 50 -0.07 -0.93 -6.53
N CYS A 51 -0.59 -0.89 -5.31
CA CYS A 51 -1.98 -0.54 -5.10
C CYS A 51 -2.21 0.94 -5.45
N ILE A 52 -3.20 1.20 -6.29
CA ILE A 52 -3.53 2.54 -6.80
C ILE A 52 -4.88 3.06 -6.29
N GLY A 53 -5.54 2.33 -5.41
CA GLY A 53 -6.85 2.65 -4.84
C GLY A 53 -7.89 1.58 -5.14
N ARG A 54 -9.15 1.84 -4.80
CA ARG A 54 -10.27 0.96 -5.16
C ARG A 54 -10.97 1.45 -6.42
N GLY A 55 -11.45 0.51 -7.24
CA GLY A 55 -12.15 0.82 -8.49
C GLY A 55 -13.40 1.64 -8.27
N ALA A 56 -14.18 1.35 -7.21
CA ALA A 56 -15.38 2.09 -6.84
C ALA A 56 -15.09 3.55 -6.44
N ASP A 57 -13.93 3.82 -5.82
CA ASP A 57 -13.59 5.16 -5.30
C ASP A 57 -13.01 6.08 -6.38
N LEU A 58 -12.48 5.50 -7.48
CA LEU A 58 -11.88 6.25 -8.59
C LEU A 58 -12.91 6.76 -9.63
N ASP A 59 -14.21 6.58 -9.39
CA ASP A 59 -15.30 6.96 -10.32
C ASP A 59 -15.10 6.47 -11.76
N LEU A 60 -14.52 5.26 -11.90
CA LEU A 60 -14.25 4.62 -13.19
C LEU A 60 -15.38 3.65 -13.60
N THR A 61 -16.64 3.98 -13.30
CA THR A 61 -17.77 3.05 -13.44
C THR A 61 -18.42 3.04 -14.82
N GLY A 62 -18.35 4.13 -15.56
CA GLY A 62 -19.00 4.27 -16.87
C GLY A 62 -18.04 4.17 -18.05
N ALA A 63 -18.53 3.71 -19.21
CA ALA A 63 -17.74 3.74 -20.44
C ALA A 63 -17.23 5.14 -20.75
N GLY A 64 -15.93 5.26 -21.07
CA GLY A 64 -15.25 6.53 -21.30
C GLY A 64 -14.76 7.23 -20.04
N ALA A 65 -15.00 6.68 -18.83
CA ALA A 65 -14.39 7.19 -17.60
C ALA A 65 -12.85 7.03 -17.66
N GLN A 66 -12.14 8.08 -17.31
CA GLN A 66 -10.69 8.18 -17.39
C GLN A 66 -10.12 8.83 -16.13
N ALA A 67 -9.04 8.29 -15.60
CA ALA A 67 -8.29 8.88 -14.49
C ALA A 67 -6.79 8.79 -14.76
N ALA A 68 -6.05 9.87 -14.59
CA ALA A 68 -4.61 9.88 -14.70
C ALA A 68 -3.96 9.81 -13.33
N ILE A 69 -3.06 8.84 -13.16
CA ILE A 69 -2.36 8.56 -11.89
C ILE A 69 -0.86 8.50 -12.10
N GLN A 70 -0.10 8.58 -11.00
CA GLN A 70 1.35 8.38 -11.00
C GLN A 70 1.71 7.12 -10.23
N VAL A 71 2.66 6.33 -10.78
CA VAL A 71 3.30 5.21 -10.10
C VAL A 71 4.81 5.31 -10.34
N GLY A 72 5.56 5.40 -9.25
CA GLY A 72 6.99 5.69 -9.36
C GLY A 72 7.24 7.02 -10.07
N THR A 73 8.06 7.00 -11.09
CA THR A 73 8.39 8.18 -11.91
C THR A 73 7.49 8.34 -13.14
N GLN A 74 6.54 7.43 -13.38
CA GLN A 74 5.75 7.35 -14.60
C GLN A 74 4.27 7.68 -14.36
N SER A 75 3.62 8.29 -15.34
CA SER A 75 2.17 8.53 -15.32
C SER A 75 1.41 7.51 -16.16
N PHE A 76 0.23 7.13 -15.67
CA PHE A 76 -0.66 6.15 -16.29
C PHE A 76 -2.07 6.71 -16.44
N LEU A 77 -2.74 6.31 -17.50
CA LEU A 77 -4.13 6.65 -17.77
C LEU A 77 -4.99 5.39 -17.63
N LEU A 78 -5.86 5.39 -16.63
CA LEU A 78 -6.89 4.37 -16.44
C LEU A 78 -8.09 4.73 -17.32
N VAL A 79 -8.64 3.76 -18.04
CA VAL A 79 -9.72 3.99 -18.99
C VAL A 79 -10.74 2.86 -18.93
N ARG A 80 -12.02 3.18 -18.70
CA ARG A 80 -13.11 2.23 -18.86
C ARG A 80 -13.53 2.17 -20.34
N GLY A 81 -13.36 1.01 -20.97
CA GLY A 81 -13.73 0.79 -22.37
C GLY A 81 -15.26 0.74 -22.61
N ASP A 82 -15.64 0.77 -23.88
CA ASP A 82 -17.03 0.57 -24.28
C ASP A 82 -17.53 -0.86 -23.98
N ASP A 83 -16.60 -1.82 -23.88
CA ASP A 83 -16.84 -3.22 -23.48
C ASP A 83 -16.98 -3.41 -21.95
N GLY A 84 -16.85 -2.33 -21.18
CA GLY A 84 -16.90 -2.35 -19.73
C GLY A 84 -15.59 -2.75 -19.05
N GLU A 85 -14.53 -3.10 -19.79
CA GLU A 85 -13.24 -3.46 -19.23
C GLU A 85 -12.45 -2.22 -18.80
N LEU A 86 -11.77 -2.30 -17.64
CA LEU A 86 -10.86 -1.27 -17.17
C LEU A 86 -9.44 -1.59 -17.66
N ARG A 87 -8.83 -0.63 -18.33
CA ARG A 87 -7.47 -0.74 -18.87
C ARG A 87 -6.57 0.35 -18.31
N ALA A 88 -5.28 0.09 -18.27
CA ALA A 88 -4.26 1.07 -17.98
C ALA A 88 -3.33 1.25 -19.18
N PHE A 89 -3.00 2.48 -19.49
CA PHE A 89 -2.02 2.83 -20.53
C PHE A 89 -0.96 3.76 -19.95
N HIS A 90 0.26 3.73 -20.49
CA HIS A 90 1.18 4.83 -20.26
C HIS A 90 0.54 6.12 -20.74
N ASN A 91 0.53 7.14 -19.93
CA ASN A 91 -0.14 8.43 -20.18
C ASN A 91 0.66 9.29 -21.18
N VAL A 92 1.09 8.69 -22.27
CA VAL A 92 2.05 9.24 -23.24
C VAL A 92 1.52 9.11 -24.66
N CYS A 93 1.38 10.23 -25.36
CA CYS A 93 0.98 10.25 -26.78
C CYS A 93 2.09 9.64 -27.66
N ARG A 94 1.72 8.70 -28.53
CA ARG A 94 2.63 8.00 -29.46
C ARG A 94 3.23 8.88 -30.55
N HIS A 95 2.75 10.12 -30.69
CA HIS A 95 3.31 11.06 -31.66
C HIS A 95 4.63 11.66 -31.18
N ARG A 96 4.63 12.43 -30.10
CA ARG A 96 5.81 13.16 -29.57
C ARG A 96 5.86 13.21 -28.05
N GLY A 97 5.33 12.20 -27.38
CA GLY A 97 5.48 12.00 -25.94
C GLY A 97 4.70 12.96 -25.04
N HIS A 98 3.74 13.74 -25.57
CA HIS A 98 2.94 14.63 -24.73
C HIS A 98 2.04 13.83 -23.79
N GLU A 99 1.88 14.29 -22.57
CA GLU A 99 0.91 13.76 -21.61
C GLU A 99 -0.52 13.88 -22.19
N LEU A 100 -1.33 12.83 -22.03
CA LEU A 100 -2.70 12.78 -22.59
C LEU A 100 -3.72 13.42 -21.66
N VAL A 101 -3.56 13.21 -20.36
CA VAL A 101 -4.41 13.71 -19.29
C VAL A 101 -3.49 14.13 -18.13
N PRO A 102 -3.64 15.34 -17.55
CA PRO A 102 -2.86 15.73 -16.38
C PRO A 102 -3.05 14.75 -15.21
N VAL A 103 -1.96 14.41 -14.52
CA VAL A 103 -2.00 13.55 -13.34
C VAL A 103 -2.95 14.14 -12.28
N GLY A 104 -3.80 13.31 -11.68
CA GLY A 104 -4.84 13.70 -10.73
C GLY A 104 -6.16 14.14 -11.38
N GLU A 105 -6.21 14.30 -12.72
CA GLU A 105 -7.45 14.63 -13.41
C GLU A 105 -8.30 13.38 -13.65
N GLN A 106 -9.60 13.50 -13.41
CA GLN A 106 -10.64 12.54 -13.77
C GLN A 106 -11.59 13.16 -14.76
N ARG A 107 -12.04 12.38 -15.75
CA ARG A 107 -12.97 12.85 -16.77
C ARG A 107 -13.74 11.70 -17.42
N THR A 108 -14.83 12.00 -18.12
CA THR A 108 -15.56 11.06 -18.98
C THR A 108 -15.55 11.56 -20.42
N GLN A 109 -14.96 10.79 -21.34
CA GLN A 109 -14.82 11.14 -22.74
C GLN A 109 -15.00 9.90 -23.62
N ARG A 110 -15.54 10.07 -24.85
CA ARG A 110 -15.71 8.97 -25.83
C ARG A 110 -14.42 8.53 -26.53
N GLY A 111 -13.28 9.05 -26.12
CA GLY A 111 -11.96 8.75 -26.67
C GLY A 111 -10.89 9.59 -25.97
N ILE A 112 -9.65 9.33 -26.27
CA ILE A 112 -8.48 9.96 -25.63
C ILE A 112 -7.87 10.90 -26.66
N LYS A 113 -8.01 12.21 -26.48
CA LYS A 113 -7.47 13.22 -27.38
C LYS A 113 -6.23 13.86 -26.81
N CYS A 114 -5.11 13.75 -27.53
CA CYS A 114 -3.89 14.46 -27.19
C CYS A 114 -4.07 15.98 -27.34
N PRO A 115 -3.76 16.79 -26.31
CA PRO A 115 -3.97 18.23 -26.36
C PRO A 115 -2.95 18.95 -27.28
N TYR A 116 -1.83 18.28 -27.65
CA TYR A 116 -0.79 18.92 -28.43
C TYR A 116 -1.12 19.01 -29.95
N HIS A 117 -1.33 17.85 -30.60
CA HIS A 117 -1.60 17.83 -32.06
C HIS A 117 -2.93 17.13 -32.39
N ALA A 118 -3.81 16.98 -31.41
CA ALA A 118 -5.13 16.40 -31.56
C ALA A 118 -5.15 14.95 -32.12
N TRP A 119 -4.10 14.15 -31.90
CA TRP A 119 -4.19 12.72 -32.13
C TRP A 119 -5.28 12.15 -31.23
N VAL A 120 -6.10 11.25 -31.76
CA VAL A 120 -7.25 10.68 -31.04
C VAL A 120 -7.08 9.17 -30.98
N TYR A 121 -7.18 8.64 -29.78
CA TYR A 121 -7.21 7.20 -29.51
C TYR A 121 -8.60 6.76 -29.08
N GLY A 122 -8.96 5.52 -29.38
CA GLY A 122 -10.11 4.84 -28.80
C GLY A 122 -9.94 4.57 -27.32
N LEU A 123 -11.00 4.11 -26.67
CA LEU A 123 -10.97 3.73 -25.26
C LEU A 123 -10.15 2.44 -25.03
N GLU A 124 -9.98 1.64 -26.08
CA GLU A 124 -9.14 0.44 -26.12
C GLU A 124 -7.66 0.75 -26.45
N GLY A 125 -7.32 2.04 -26.67
CA GLY A 125 -5.97 2.53 -26.92
C GLY A 125 -5.55 2.56 -28.39
N ASP A 126 -6.39 2.13 -29.33
CA ASP A 126 -6.12 2.16 -30.76
C ASP A 126 -6.08 3.60 -31.31
N LEU A 127 -5.15 3.90 -32.22
CA LEU A 127 -5.07 5.22 -32.85
C LEU A 127 -6.14 5.38 -33.93
N ARG A 128 -7.13 6.26 -33.68
CA ARG A 128 -8.30 6.47 -34.57
C ARG A 128 -8.12 7.62 -35.54
N ALA A 129 -7.55 8.76 -35.11
CA ALA A 129 -7.43 9.93 -35.94
C ALA A 129 -6.13 10.71 -35.71
N THR A 130 -5.57 11.24 -36.79
CA THR A 130 -4.35 12.05 -36.82
C THR A 130 -4.59 13.33 -37.65
N PRO A 131 -5.34 14.30 -37.13
CA PRO A 131 -5.72 15.49 -37.88
C PRO A 131 -4.49 16.21 -38.43
N ARG A 132 -4.54 16.64 -39.75
CA ARG A 132 -3.49 17.36 -40.46
C ARG A 132 -2.17 16.61 -40.60
N PHE A 133 -2.13 15.33 -40.41
CA PHE A 133 -0.90 14.52 -40.56
C PHE A 133 -0.67 14.06 -41.99
N ASN A 134 -1.09 14.55 -42.96
CA ASN A 134 -1.03 14.38 -44.40
C ASN A 134 0.09 13.46 -44.97
N MET A 135 0.32 12.31 -44.38
CA MET A 135 1.30 11.30 -44.83
C MET A 135 0.57 9.98 -45.06
N ASP A 136 0.55 9.53 -46.32
CA ASP A 136 -0.13 8.29 -46.72
C ASP A 136 0.54 7.00 -46.17
N SER A 137 1.81 7.14 -45.71
CA SER A 137 2.59 6.01 -45.19
C SER A 137 2.31 5.68 -43.71
N LEU A 138 1.42 6.41 -43.04
CA LEU A 138 1.12 6.14 -41.62
C LEU A 138 0.11 4.99 -41.51
N ASP A 139 0.57 3.83 -41.06
CA ASP A 139 -0.33 2.80 -40.56
C ASP A 139 -0.67 3.07 -39.08
N LYS A 140 -1.93 3.40 -38.81
CA LYS A 140 -2.37 3.72 -37.45
C LYS A 140 -2.29 2.51 -36.50
N SER A 141 -2.31 1.29 -37.04
CA SER A 141 -2.20 0.07 -36.24
C SER A 141 -0.84 -0.07 -35.54
N ASP A 142 0.19 0.63 -36.03
CA ASP A 142 1.54 0.62 -35.45
C ASP A 142 1.68 1.56 -34.22
N PHE A 143 0.66 2.39 -33.96
CA PHE A 143 0.72 3.45 -32.96
C PHE A 143 -0.39 3.40 -31.90
N PRO A 144 -0.79 2.22 -31.39
CA PRO A 144 -1.70 2.17 -30.24
C PRO A 144 -1.01 2.73 -29.00
N LEU A 145 -1.76 3.15 -27.98
CA LEU A 145 -1.21 3.47 -26.67
C LEU A 145 -0.51 2.24 -26.08
N VAL A 146 0.55 2.48 -25.34
CA VAL A 146 1.30 1.40 -24.68
C VAL A 146 0.52 0.99 -23.42
N GLN A 147 0.07 -0.24 -23.39
CA GLN A 147 -0.69 -0.78 -22.26
C GLN A 147 0.23 -1.08 -21.08
N ALA A 148 -0.23 -0.75 -19.87
CA ALA A 148 0.34 -1.19 -18.61
C ALA A 148 -0.47 -2.35 -18.02
N ARG A 149 0.15 -3.15 -17.17
CA ARG A 149 -0.55 -4.25 -16.51
C ARG A 149 -1.39 -3.72 -15.36
N LEU A 150 -2.67 -4.08 -15.36
CA LEU A 150 -3.64 -3.77 -14.33
C LEU A 150 -4.28 -5.06 -13.86
N ALA A 151 -4.46 -5.22 -12.57
CA ALA A 151 -5.15 -6.36 -11.98
C ALA A 151 -5.98 -5.90 -10.76
N THR A 152 -6.97 -6.68 -10.37
CA THR A 152 -7.87 -6.36 -9.26
C THR A 152 -7.86 -7.48 -8.23
N TRP A 153 -7.90 -7.10 -6.95
CA TRP A 153 -8.10 -7.99 -5.81
C TRP A 153 -9.10 -7.33 -4.84
N HIS A 154 -10.27 -7.91 -4.61
CA HIS A 154 -11.35 -7.37 -3.76
C HIS A 154 -11.63 -5.88 -4.01
N ASP A 155 -11.75 -5.47 -5.28
CA ASP A 155 -11.91 -4.08 -5.74
C ASP A 155 -10.68 -3.18 -5.58
N TRP A 156 -9.61 -3.59 -4.88
CA TRP A 156 -8.35 -2.86 -4.96
C TRP A 156 -7.68 -3.10 -6.31
N LEU A 157 -7.33 -2.01 -6.95
CA LEU A 157 -6.62 -1.99 -8.23
C LEU A 157 -5.11 -1.97 -7.98
N PHE A 158 -4.42 -2.84 -8.70
CA PHE A 158 -2.97 -2.92 -8.69
C PHE A 158 -2.43 -2.70 -10.08
N LEU A 159 -1.42 -1.83 -10.19
CA LEU A 159 -0.75 -1.51 -11.45
C LEU A 159 0.71 -1.93 -11.38
N ASN A 160 1.18 -2.65 -12.39
CA ASN A 160 2.60 -2.91 -12.61
C ASN A 160 3.12 -2.04 -13.75
N ALA A 161 3.99 -1.10 -13.43
CA ALA A 161 4.51 -0.11 -14.37
C ALA A 161 5.57 -0.68 -15.31
N SER A 162 6.40 -1.63 -14.85
CA SER A 162 7.45 -2.24 -15.67
C SER A 162 6.92 -3.24 -16.72
N GLY A 163 5.74 -3.80 -16.50
CA GLY A 163 5.12 -4.80 -17.35
C GLY A 163 5.65 -6.22 -17.18
N ASP A 164 6.68 -6.45 -16.35
CA ASP A 164 7.40 -7.72 -16.22
C ASP A 164 7.30 -8.39 -14.83
N ALA A 165 6.49 -7.84 -13.91
CA ALA A 165 6.21 -8.52 -12.65
C ALA A 165 5.50 -9.87 -12.88
N PRO A 166 5.66 -10.87 -11.99
CA PRO A 166 4.81 -12.05 -11.95
C PRO A 166 3.31 -11.69 -11.90
N GLU A 167 2.43 -12.67 -12.05
CA GLU A 167 0.99 -12.42 -11.85
C GLU A 167 0.72 -11.89 -10.44
N LEU A 168 -0.29 -11.00 -10.28
CA LEU A 168 -0.63 -10.39 -9.00
C LEU A 168 -0.86 -11.46 -7.91
N ALA A 169 -1.52 -12.56 -8.25
CA ALA A 169 -1.75 -13.67 -7.33
C ALA A 169 -0.45 -14.25 -6.73
N THR A 170 0.68 -14.18 -7.45
CA THR A 170 1.99 -14.60 -6.91
C THR A 170 2.51 -13.62 -5.86
N GLN A 171 2.31 -12.31 -6.06
CA GLN A 171 2.69 -11.31 -5.07
C GLN A 171 1.79 -11.36 -3.83
N LEU A 172 0.49 -11.57 -4.00
CA LEU A 172 -0.46 -11.64 -2.89
C LEU A 172 -0.40 -12.97 -2.13
N GLY A 173 -0.10 -14.09 -2.81
CA GLY A 173 -0.07 -15.42 -2.18
C GLY A 173 -1.40 -15.74 -1.50
N ASN A 174 -1.34 -16.09 -0.21
CA ASN A 174 -2.52 -16.40 0.62
C ASN A 174 -3.10 -15.18 1.37
N LEU A 175 -2.96 -13.97 0.83
CA LEU A 175 -3.42 -12.73 1.49
C LEU A 175 -4.93 -12.75 1.82
N ASP A 176 -5.73 -13.54 1.12
CA ASP A 176 -7.17 -13.68 1.39
C ASP A 176 -7.49 -14.03 2.85
N ILE A 177 -6.58 -14.70 3.57
CA ILE A 177 -6.78 -15.00 5.00
C ILE A 177 -6.97 -13.76 5.87
N VAL A 178 -6.39 -12.62 5.47
CA VAL A 178 -6.50 -11.34 6.17
C VAL A 178 -7.93 -10.81 6.07
N VAL A 179 -8.52 -10.85 4.89
CA VAL A 179 -9.83 -10.25 4.59
C VAL A 179 -10.98 -11.26 4.52
N ASP A 180 -10.70 -12.56 4.71
CA ASP A 180 -11.74 -13.59 4.74
C ASP A 180 -12.83 -13.26 5.77
N GLY A 181 -14.09 -13.29 5.32
CA GLY A 181 -15.27 -12.93 6.12
C GLY A 181 -15.53 -11.41 6.23
N TYR A 182 -14.58 -10.55 5.92
CA TYR A 182 -14.80 -9.09 5.92
C TYR A 182 -15.44 -8.56 4.64
N ARG A 183 -15.36 -9.31 3.53
CA ARG A 183 -15.99 -8.98 2.24
C ARG A 183 -15.75 -7.53 1.81
N PRO A 184 -14.49 -7.09 1.70
CA PRO A 184 -14.19 -5.67 1.47
C PRO A 184 -14.81 -5.12 0.18
N GLU A 185 -15.05 -5.95 -0.83
CA GLU A 185 -15.74 -5.59 -2.08
C GLU A 185 -17.17 -5.07 -1.88
N ASP A 186 -17.84 -5.47 -0.79
CA ASP A 186 -19.21 -5.06 -0.45
C ASP A 186 -19.24 -3.81 0.44
N LEU A 187 -18.07 -3.37 0.93
CA LEU A 187 -17.99 -2.21 1.81
C LEU A 187 -17.97 -0.91 1.00
N ARG A 188 -18.60 0.12 1.56
CA ARG A 188 -18.68 1.45 0.98
C ARG A 188 -17.72 2.41 1.70
N LEU A 189 -17.09 3.28 0.93
CA LEU A 189 -16.26 4.37 1.47
C LEU A 189 -17.09 5.31 2.34
N GLY A 190 -16.67 5.51 3.58
CA GLY A 190 -17.27 6.44 4.54
C GLY A 190 -16.45 7.70 4.74
N ALA A 191 -15.13 7.59 4.70
CA ALA A 191 -14.23 8.72 4.88
C ALA A 191 -12.86 8.47 4.25
N THR A 192 -12.16 9.54 3.90
CA THR A 192 -10.74 9.56 3.55
C THR A 192 -10.02 10.67 4.28
N HIS A 193 -8.75 10.45 4.61
CA HIS A 193 -7.87 11.46 5.19
C HIS A 193 -6.46 11.28 4.63
N THR A 194 -5.85 12.37 4.17
CA THR A 194 -4.51 12.34 3.59
C THR A 194 -3.51 13.08 4.46
N TYR A 195 -2.36 12.45 4.70
CA TYR A 195 -1.23 13.02 5.45
C TYR A 195 -0.02 13.19 4.54
N GLN A 196 0.75 14.24 4.78
CA GLN A 196 2.10 14.42 4.26
C GLN A 196 3.09 14.14 5.37
N LEU A 197 3.58 12.90 5.42
CA LEU A 197 4.53 12.43 6.42
C LEU A 197 5.95 12.77 5.97
N ARG A 198 6.66 13.58 6.74
CA ARG A 198 8.08 13.91 6.50
C ARG A 198 8.99 12.78 6.99
N SER A 199 8.80 11.62 6.40
CA SER A 199 9.56 10.40 6.70
C SER A 199 9.60 9.47 5.51
N ASN A 200 10.60 8.61 5.51
CA ASN A 200 10.73 7.53 4.54
C ASN A 200 9.59 6.53 4.70
N TRP A 201 9.10 6.01 3.59
CA TRP A 201 8.00 5.05 3.55
C TRP A 201 8.27 3.77 4.37
N LYS A 202 9.54 3.34 4.47
CA LYS A 202 9.93 2.17 5.27
C LYS A 202 9.76 2.41 6.77
N ILE A 203 10.09 3.62 7.24
CA ILE A 203 9.92 3.97 8.67
C ILE A 203 8.43 3.92 9.04
N ALA A 204 7.52 4.39 8.17
CA ALA A 204 6.09 4.28 8.40
C ALA A 204 5.61 2.83 8.48
N ILE A 205 6.13 1.95 7.62
CA ILE A 205 5.83 0.51 7.64
C ILE A 205 6.40 -0.16 8.90
N GLU A 206 7.63 0.17 9.27
CA GLU A 206 8.30 -0.38 10.45
C GLU A 206 7.54 -0.02 11.73
N ASN A 207 7.14 1.24 11.88
CA ASN A 207 6.33 1.72 13.00
C ASN A 207 4.97 0.99 13.08
N TYR A 208 4.31 0.74 11.95
CA TYR A 208 3.03 0.03 11.91
C TYR A 208 3.11 -1.44 12.35
N TYR A 209 4.30 -2.08 12.29
CA TYR A 209 4.44 -3.51 12.54
C TYR A 209 4.66 -3.91 14.00
N GLU A 210 4.89 -2.98 14.90
CA GLU A 210 5.19 -3.32 16.28
C GLU A 210 4.39 -2.46 17.25
N CYS A 211 4.09 -3.02 18.40
CA CYS A 211 3.43 -2.31 19.49
C CYS A 211 4.37 -2.14 20.71
N TYR A 212 5.69 -2.21 20.49
CA TYR A 212 6.70 -1.96 21.52
C TYR A 212 6.65 -0.51 22.02
N HIS A 213 6.30 0.42 21.11
CA HIS A 213 6.11 1.83 21.40
C HIS A 213 4.71 2.17 21.94
N CYS A 214 3.71 1.28 21.74
CA CYS A 214 2.30 1.63 21.97
C CYS A 214 2.00 2.09 23.40
N SER A 215 2.60 1.43 24.41
CA SER A 215 2.41 1.83 25.82
C SER A 215 2.94 3.22 26.14
N GLU A 216 3.89 3.74 25.37
CA GLU A 216 4.56 5.01 25.61
C GLU A 216 3.88 6.18 24.86
N ILE A 217 3.41 5.95 23.63
CA ILE A 217 2.92 7.04 22.79
C ILE A 217 1.43 6.96 22.45
N HIS A 218 0.75 5.81 22.67
CA HIS A 218 -0.66 5.59 22.30
C HIS A 218 -1.59 5.32 23.49
N PRO A 219 -1.82 6.28 24.39
CA PRO A 219 -2.67 6.05 25.54
C PRO A 219 -4.12 5.71 25.16
N GLU A 220 -4.65 6.25 24.05
CA GLU A 220 -6.01 5.97 23.61
C GLU A 220 -6.13 4.58 22.97
N LEU A 221 -5.12 4.14 22.19
CA LEU A 221 -5.08 2.81 21.61
C LEU A 221 -5.04 1.75 22.71
N CYS A 222 -4.20 1.93 23.71
CA CYS A 222 -4.07 1.00 24.84
C CYS A 222 -5.34 0.85 25.69
N LYS A 223 -6.30 1.78 25.58
CA LYS A 223 -7.62 1.65 26.25
C LYS A 223 -8.55 0.68 25.56
N VAL A 224 -8.32 0.32 24.30
CA VAL A 224 -9.21 -0.55 23.52
C VAL A 224 -8.55 -1.84 23.06
N THR A 225 -7.21 -1.86 22.96
CA THR A 225 -6.43 -3.08 22.67
C THR A 225 -5.15 -3.09 23.52
N PRO A 226 -4.81 -4.19 24.20
CA PRO A 226 -3.56 -4.27 24.96
C PRO A 226 -2.38 -4.41 23.99
N PRO A 227 -1.24 -3.72 24.23
CA PRO A 227 -0.06 -3.76 23.35
C PRO A 227 0.52 -5.17 23.14
N ASP A 228 0.29 -6.07 24.08
CA ASP A 228 0.79 -7.46 24.09
C ASP A 228 -0.21 -8.49 23.54
N SER A 229 -1.30 -8.03 22.92
CA SER A 229 -2.37 -8.90 22.40
C SER A 229 -2.11 -9.43 20.98
N ASN A 230 -0.91 -9.27 20.45
CA ASN A 230 -0.55 -9.77 19.15
C ASN A 230 -0.75 -11.28 19.00
N ILE A 231 -1.51 -11.68 17.98
CA ILE A 231 -1.74 -13.06 17.58
C ILE A 231 -1.13 -13.28 16.20
N ALA A 232 -0.45 -14.40 15.99
CA ALA A 232 -0.02 -14.75 14.64
C ALA A 232 -1.18 -15.39 13.87
N TYR A 233 -1.28 -15.14 12.58
CA TYR A 233 -2.11 -15.96 11.71
C TYR A 233 -1.67 -17.43 11.79
N GLU A 234 -2.62 -18.36 11.72
CA GLU A 234 -2.31 -19.81 11.74
C GLU A 234 -1.44 -20.20 10.55
N GLU A 235 -1.67 -19.60 9.40
CA GLU A 235 -0.90 -19.80 8.17
C GLU A 235 0.12 -18.69 7.99
N ARG A 236 1.34 -19.08 7.61
CA ARG A 236 2.39 -18.13 7.23
C ARG A 236 2.11 -17.52 5.88
N SER A 237 2.53 -16.26 5.68
CA SER A 237 2.43 -15.60 4.39
C SER A 237 3.19 -16.36 3.30
N THR A 238 2.53 -16.59 2.18
CA THR A 238 3.14 -17.11 0.95
C THR A 238 3.33 -16.05 -0.12
N GLY A 239 2.85 -14.83 0.13
CA GLY A 239 3.02 -13.63 -0.71
C GLY A 239 3.98 -12.63 -0.11
N VAL A 240 4.09 -11.47 -0.75
CA VAL A 240 4.94 -10.36 -0.29
C VAL A 240 4.13 -9.48 0.67
N TRP A 241 3.72 -10.06 1.78
CA TRP A 241 2.98 -9.39 2.83
C TRP A 241 3.33 -9.97 4.19
N LEU A 242 3.12 -9.18 5.23
CA LEU A 242 3.27 -9.58 6.63
C LEU A 242 2.13 -8.99 7.44
N GLY A 243 1.86 -9.58 8.60
CA GLY A 243 0.90 -9.04 9.55
C GLY A 243 0.36 -10.08 10.51
N GLY A 244 -0.48 -9.62 11.41
CA GLY A 244 -1.18 -10.41 12.41
C GLY A 244 -2.34 -9.64 13.01
N PRO A 245 -3.27 -10.29 13.69
CA PRO A 245 -4.33 -9.62 14.44
C PRO A 245 -3.90 -9.28 15.88
N MET A 246 -4.60 -8.31 16.47
CA MET A 246 -4.59 -7.99 17.89
C MET A 246 -5.99 -8.16 18.47
N GLU A 247 -6.09 -8.52 19.74
CA GLU A 247 -7.38 -8.67 20.43
C GLU A 247 -7.89 -7.32 20.98
N LEU A 248 -9.19 -7.14 20.91
CA LEU A 248 -9.87 -6.04 21.59
C LEU A 248 -10.11 -6.37 23.07
N LEU A 249 -9.97 -5.38 23.96
CA LEU A 249 -10.38 -5.50 25.37
C LEU A 249 -11.89 -5.79 25.49
N ASP A 250 -12.31 -6.42 26.58
CA ASP A 250 -13.68 -6.93 26.77
C ASP A 250 -14.79 -5.89 26.59
N HIS A 251 -14.52 -4.63 26.92
CA HIS A 251 -15.47 -3.54 26.80
C HIS A 251 -15.50 -2.90 25.40
N ALA A 252 -14.49 -3.15 24.56
CA ALA A 252 -14.39 -2.58 23.23
C ALA A 252 -15.01 -3.52 22.18
N VAL A 253 -15.76 -2.95 21.26
CA VAL A 253 -16.32 -3.66 20.09
C VAL A 253 -15.60 -3.30 18.81
N THR A 254 -14.84 -2.21 18.82
CA THR A 254 -14.02 -1.70 17.70
C THR A 254 -12.94 -0.75 18.19
N MET A 255 -12.07 -0.32 17.27
CA MET A 255 -11.10 0.73 17.53
C MET A 255 -11.78 2.10 17.40
N SER A 256 -12.08 2.69 18.54
CA SER A 256 -12.59 4.06 18.70
C SER A 256 -12.16 4.62 20.06
N LEU A 257 -12.24 5.91 20.30
CA LEU A 257 -11.84 6.54 21.56
C LEU A 257 -12.60 6.01 22.79
N THR A 258 -13.77 5.41 22.57
CA THR A 258 -14.62 4.84 23.63
C THR A 258 -14.74 3.31 23.57
N GLY A 259 -14.19 2.67 22.55
CA GLY A 259 -14.41 1.27 22.23
C GLY A 259 -15.79 0.95 21.66
N ALA A 260 -16.68 1.95 21.52
CA ALA A 260 -18.02 1.80 20.96
C ALA A 260 -18.05 2.11 19.47
N SER A 261 -19.05 1.56 18.75
CA SER A 261 -19.32 1.80 17.35
C SER A 261 -20.66 2.54 17.18
N THR A 262 -20.74 3.46 16.21
CA THR A 262 -22.01 4.00 15.71
C THR A 262 -22.50 3.27 14.45
N GLY A 263 -21.66 2.37 13.91
CA GLY A 263 -21.96 1.53 12.76
C GLY A 263 -22.59 0.18 13.15
N THR A 264 -22.46 -0.78 12.26
CA THR A 264 -22.87 -2.16 12.46
C THR A 264 -21.71 -3.11 12.17
N MET A 265 -21.68 -4.22 12.88
CA MET A 265 -20.72 -5.29 12.57
C MET A 265 -20.85 -5.74 11.12
N ILE A 266 -19.73 -6.04 10.49
CA ILE A 266 -19.70 -6.54 9.09
C ILE A 266 -20.59 -7.80 9.00
N PRO A 267 -21.57 -7.82 8.09
CA PRO A 267 -22.52 -8.92 7.97
C PRO A 267 -21.82 -10.25 7.65
N GLY A 268 -22.14 -11.27 8.44
CA GLY A 268 -21.57 -12.62 8.26
C GLY A 268 -20.16 -12.80 8.81
N LEU A 269 -19.59 -11.79 9.50
CA LEU A 269 -18.25 -11.90 10.08
C LEU A 269 -18.19 -13.09 11.06
N PRO A 270 -17.23 -14.04 10.89
CA PRO A 270 -17.04 -15.17 11.76
C PRO A 270 -16.85 -14.77 13.23
N GLU A 271 -17.34 -15.57 14.16
CA GLU A 271 -17.27 -15.25 15.60
C GLU A 271 -15.84 -14.99 16.06
N GLY A 272 -14.86 -15.77 15.62
CA GLY A 272 -13.44 -15.59 15.96
C GLY A 272 -12.83 -14.27 15.46
N LYS A 273 -13.49 -13.58 14.51
CA LYS A 273 -13.05 -12.28 13.98
C LYS A 273 -13.77 -11.08 14.61
N ARG A 274 -14.77 -11.30 15.47
CA ARG A 274 -15.57 -10.22 16.06
C ARG A 274 -14.88 -9.43 17.17
N ARG A 275 -13.75 -9.92 17.64
CA ARG A 275 -12.98 -9.33 18.74
C ARG A 275 -11.52 -9.13 18.41
N ILE A 276 -11.17 -9.14 17.14
CA ILE A 276 -9.81 -8.90 16.68
C ILE A 276 -9.78 -7.76 15.67
N VAL A 277 -8.64 -7.11 15.61
CA VAL A 277 -8.29 -6.12 14.59
C VAL A 277 -7.06 -6.62 13.84
N GLY A 278 -7.13 -6.70 12.53
CA GLY A 278 -5.99 -7.10 11.70
C GLY A 278 -5.06 -5.94 11.42
N TYR A 279 -3.78 -6.25 11.32
CA TYR A 279 -2.74 -5.33 10.84
C TYR A 279 -1.90 -6.06 9.81
N SER A 280 -1.96 -5.65 8.56
CA SER A 280 -1.21 -6.31 7.49
C SER A 280 -0.68 -5.30 6.49
N VAL A 281 0.58 -5.48 6.09
CA VAL A 281 1.21 -4.69 5.03
C VAL A 281 1.40 -5.57 3.81
N VAL A 282 0.82 -5.16 2.70
CA VAL A 282 1.01 -5.71 1.36
C VAL A 282 2.02 -4.84 0.64
N TYR A 283 3.22 -5.37 0.46
CA TYR A 283 4.29 -4.59 -0.16
C TYR A 283 4.02 -4.27 -1.62
N PRO A 284 4.46 -3.06 -2.07
CA PRO A 284 5.23 -2.10 -1.27
C PRO A 284 4.40 -1.02 -0.56
N ASN A 285 3.05 -0.91 -0.76
CA ASN A 285 2.39 0.34 -0.41
C ASN A 285 0.97 0.26 0.15
N LEU A 286 0.44 -0.92 0.44
CA LEU A 286 -0.92 -1.04 0.97
C LEU A 286 -0.90 -1.67 2.36
N LEU A 287 -1.40 -0.94 3.35
CA LEU A 287 -1.65 -1.44 4.70
C LEU A 287 -3.17 -1.66 4.85
N ILE A 288 -3.56 -2.79 5.40
CA ILE A 288 -4.96 -3.17 5.57
C ILE A 288 -5.20 -3.50 7.03
N SER A 289 -6.14 -2.79 7.65
CA SER A 289 -6.59 -3.01 9.02
C SER A 289 -8.08 -3.35 9.03
N PRO A 290 -8.47 -4.64 8.96
CA PRO A 290 -9.86 -5.04 9.12
C PRO A 290 -10.25 -5.03 10.61
N HIS A 291 -11.39 -4.39 10.89
CA HIS A 291 -12.04 -4.26 12.20
C HIS A 291 -13.39 -4.95 12.16
N PRO A 292 -14.04 -5.24 13.30
CA PRO A 292 -15.33 -5.93 13.30
C PRO A 292 -16.44 -5.21 12.54
N ASP A 293 -16.37 -3.90 12.41
CA ASP A 293 -17.41 -3.02 11.85
C ASP A 293 -16.96 -2.12 10.69
N TYR A 294 -15.66 -2.11 10.37
CA TYR A 294 -15.10 -1.42 9.20
C TYR A 294 -13.78 -2.05 8.74
N VAL A 295 -13.37 -1.72 7.54
CA VAL A 295 -12.00 -1.98 7.06
C VAL A 295 -11.32 -0.64 6.81
N MET A 296 -10.14 -0.45 7.39
CA MET A 296 -9.30 0.71 7.14
C MET A 296 -8.11 0.33 6.26
N THR A 297 -7.69 1.24 5.41
CA THR A 297 -6.43 1.12 4.67
C THR A 297 -5.58 2.37 4.81
N HIS A 298 -4.24 2.16 4.79
CA HIS A 298 -3.28 3.21 4.50
C HIS A 298 -2.62 2.88 3.16
N ARG A 299 -2.71 3.78 2.20
CA ARG A 299 -2.03 3.65 0.92
C ARG A 299 -0.88 4.66 0.87
N LEU A 300 0.33 4.14 0.78
CA LEU A 300 1.54 4.95 0.80
C LEU A 300 1.94 5.34 -0.63
N THR A 301 2.25 6.61 -0.82
CA THR A 301 2.86 7.14 -2.05
C THR A 301 4.19 7.80 -1.69
N PRO A 302 5.31 7.10 -1.81
CA PRO A 302 6.63 7.67 -1.54
C PRO A 302 6.98 8.75 -2.58
N LEU A 303 7.18 9.98 -2.13
CA LEU A 303 7.43 11.16 -2.99
C LEU A 303 8.90 11.55 -3.01
N ALA A 304 9.61 11.36 -1.90
CA ALA A 304 11.04 11.64 -1.75
C ALA A 304 11.64 10.69 -0.71
N PRO A 305 12.96 10.62 -0.57
CA PRO A 305 13.58 9.80 0.48
C PRO A 305 13.05 10.08 1.89
N ASP A 306 12.60 11.31 2.14
CA ASP A 306 12.15 11.82 3.43
C ASP A 306 10.70 12.35 3.39
N LEU A 307 9.93 11.96 2.39
CA LEU A 307 8.54 12.41 2.24
C LEU A 307 7.65 11.30 1.67
N THR A 308 6.62 10.93 2.41
CA THR A 308 5.61 9.95 2.01
C THR A 308 4.22 10.57 2.17
N GLU A 309 3.42 10.53 1.11
CA GLU A 309 1.98 10.79 1.23
C GLU A 309 1.28 9.50 1.69
N ILE A 310 0.38 9.62 2.67
CA ILE A 310 -0.39 8.51 3.20
C ILE A 310 -1.87 8.84 3.08
N GLU A 311 -2.58 8.11 2.25
CA GLU A 311 -4.04 8.17 2.17
C GLU A 311 -4.63 7.09 3.06
N CYS A 312 -5.40 7.52 4.06
CA CYS A 312 -6.22 6.65 4.89
C CYS A 312 -7.64 6.61 4.35
N ALA A 313 -8.24 5.42 4.25
CA ALA A 313 -9.62 5.26 3.81
C ALA A 313 -10.36 4.27 4.74
N TRP A 314 -11.60 4.61 5.11
CA TRP A 314 -12.45 3.80 5.98
C TRP A 314 -13.67 3.31 5.23
N TYR A 315 -13.85 2.01 5.19
CA TYR A 315 -14.92 1.33 4.45
C TYR A 315 -15.86 0.64 5.42
N PHE A 316 -17.15 0.91 5.31
CA PHE A 316 -18.19 0.42 6.20
C PHE A 316 -19.22 -0.44 5.46
N PRO A 317 -19.90 -1.37 6.14
CA PRO A 317 -21.06 -2.05 5.57
C PRO A 317 -22.09 -1.04 5.07
N THR A 318 -22.71 -1.33 3.92
CA THR A 318 -23.72 -0.45 3.32
C THR A 318 -24.87 -0.17 4.31
N GLU A 319 -25.25 -1.15 5.10
CA GLU A 319 -26.28 -1.07 6.14
C GLU A 319 -25.96 -0.03 7.23
N ALA A 320 -24.70 0.25 7.49
CA ALA A 320 -24.30 1.27 8.47
C ALA A 320 -24.81 2.66 8.08
N PHE A 321 -24.82 2.98 6.78
CA PHE A 321 -25.27 4.28 6.26
C PHE A 321 -26.79 4.49 6.39
N GLU A 322 -27.54 3.44 6.66
CA GLU A 322 -29.00 3.49 6.88
C GLU A 322 -29.35 3.67 8.37
N LEU A 323 -28.37 3.54 9.29
CA LEU A 323 -28.61 3.65 10.70
C LEU A 323 -28.78 5.10 11.15
N PRO A 324 -29.81 5.43 11.95
CA PRO A 324 -29.92 6.75 12.54
C PRO A 324 -28.70 7.07 13.42
N GLY A 325 -28.03 8.19 13.13
CA GLY A 325 -26.89 8.66 13.90
C GLY A 325 -25.57 7.98 13.55
N PHE A 326 -25.49 7.18 12.50
CA PHE A 326 -24.22 6.71 11.98
C PHE A 326 -23.34 7.89 11.52
N SER A 327 -22.10 7.90 11.94
CA SER A 327 -21.04 8.74 11.41
C SER A 327 -19.75 7.93 11.41
N PRO A 328 -18.91 7.99 10.36
CA PRO A 328 -17.58 7.39 10.35
C PRO A 328 -16.61 8.03 11.36
N ASP A 329 -16.96 9.20 11.91
CA ASP A 329 -16.08 10.01 12.76
C ASP A 329 -15.52 9.25 13.96
N TYR A 330 -16.27 8.32 14.56
CA TYR A 330 -15.78 7.53 15.69
C TYR A 330 -14.50 6.73 15.36
N ALA A 331 -14.40 6.24 14.13
CA ALA A 331 -13.22 5.53 13.65
C ALA A 331 -12.14 6.52 13.17
N VAL A 332 -12.56 7.56 12.43
CA VAL A 332 -11.64 8.57 11.88
C VAL A 332 -10.90 9.32 12.99
N GLU A 333 -11.61 9.80 14.03
CA GLU A 333 -11.02 10.54 15.14
C GLU A 333 -10.00 9.69 15.92
N PHE A 334 -10.31 8.42 16.16
CA PHE A 334 -9.41 7.48 16.82
C PHE A 334 -8.10 7.35 16.04
N TRP A 335 -8.21 7.06 14.75
CA TRP A 335 -7.06 6.86 13.91
C TRP A 335 -6.30 8.15 13.60
N ASP A 336 -6.97 9.32 13.57
CA ASP A 336 -6.26 10.60 13.44
C ASP A 336 -5.38 10.88 14.65
N VAL A 337 -5.85 10.58 15.86
CA VAL A 337 -5.03 10.68 17.08
C VAL A 337 -3.83 9.74 17.00
N THR A 338 -4.07 8.45 16.79
CA THR A 338 -3.01 7.43 16.73
C THR A 338 -1.99 7.72 15.62
N ASN A 339 -2.46 8.01 14.40
CA ASN A 339 -1.59 8.33 13.28
C ASN A 339 -0.68 9.55 13.55
N ARG A 340 -1.21 10.61 14.19
CA ARG A 340 -0.40 11.80 14.49
C ARG A 340 0.69 11.52 15.52
N GLU A 341 0.42 10.66 16.48
CA GLU A 341 1.40 10.19 17.46
C GLU A 341 2.51 9.39 16.74
N ASP A 342 2.14 8.48 15.86
CA ASP A 342 3.06 7.72 15.01
C ASP A 342 3.89 8.62 14.08
N TRP A 343 3.24 9.57 13.41
CA TRP A 343 3.95 10.48 12.50
C TRP A 343 5.00 11.31 13.22
N ALA A 344 4.73 11.74 14.45
CA ALA A 344 5.70 12.48 15.26
C ALA A 344 6.95 11.61 15.56
N ALA A 345 6.76 10.33 15.88
CA ALA A 345 7.84 9.37 16.09
C ALA A 345 8.61 9.10 14.79
N CYS A 346 7.91 8.78 13.68
CA CYS A 346 8.51 8.52 12.38
C CYS A 346 9.34 9.71 11.87
N GLU A 347 8.84 10.93 11.99
CA GLU A 347 9.57 12.15 11.60
C GLU A 347 10.80 12.38 12.48
N SER A 348 10.73 12.01 13.76
CA SER A 348 11.89 12.07 14.65
C SER A 348 12.97 11.07 14.24
N VAL A 349 12.58 9.84 13.92
CA VAL A 349 13.50 8.81 13.40
C VAL A 349 14.16 9.30 12.10
N GLN A 350 13.36 9.80 11.13
CA GLN A 350 13.86 10.28 9.84
C GLN A 350 14.94 11.35 9.99
N ARG A 351 14.76 12.32 10.90
CA ARG A 351 15.74 13.37 11.13
C ARG A 351 17.09 12.83 11.65
N ASN A 352 17.09 11.66 12.27
CA ASN A 352 18.26 11.12 12.96
C ASN A 352 18.93 9.95 12.24
N VAL A 353 18.22 9.20 11.39
CA VAL A 353 18.83 8.07 10.64
C VAL A 353 19.91 8.51 9.65
N THR A 354 19.95 9.78 9.27
CA THR A 354 20.97 10.37 8.41
C THR A 354 22.05 11.12 9.18
N SER A 355 21.99 11.14 10.52
CA SER A 355 22.99 11.85 11.34
C SER A 355 24.29 11.04 11.47
N ASP A 356 25.41 11.73 11.71
CA ASP A 356 26.72 11.10 11.96
C ASP A 356 26.71 10.19 13.21
N GLY A 357 25.74 10.36 14.09
CA GLY A 357 25.56 9.57 15.31
C GLY A 357 24.77 8.28 15.10
N TYR A 358 24.05 8.12 13.98
CA TYR A 358 23.25 6.93 13.74
C TYR A 358 24.13 5.70 13.51
N ARG A 359 23.75 4.61 14.10
CA ARG A 359 24.27 3.25 13.83
C ARG A 359 23.09 2.29 13.86
N PRO A 360 23.06 1.27 12.97
CA PRO A 360 22.07 0.20 13.05
C PRO A 360 21.99 -0.40 14.45
N GLY A 361 20.78 -0.51 14.99
CA GLY A 361 20.48 -1.07 16.30
C GLY A 361 20.04 -2.52 16.26
N PRO A 362 20.03 -3.24 17.40
CA PRO A 362 19.44 -4.56 17.51
C PRO A 362 17.92 -4.49 17.54
N PHE A 363 17.27 -5.60 17.19
CA PHE A 363 15.83 -5.77 17.36
C PHE A 363 15.49 -6.25 18.77
N SER A 364 14.42 -5.72 19.35
CA SER A 364 13.83 -6.24 20.57
C SER A 364 12.93 -7.44 20.25
N TYR A 365 12.71 -8.26 21.23
CA TYR A 365 11.79 -9.41 21.16
C TYR A 365 10.34 -9.04 20.65
N TRP A 366 9.92 -7.79 20.80
CA TRP A 366 8.64 -7.26 20.30
C TRP A 366 8.67 -6.90 18.81
N GLU A 367 9.83 -6.87 18.17
CA GLU A 367 10.05 -6.34 16.83
C GLU A 367 10.29 -7.42 15.76
N VAL A 368 9.78 -8.64 15.99
CA VAL A 368 9.94 -9.75 15.04
C VAL A 368 9.42 -9.41 13.65
N ASP A 369 8.29 -8.71 13.57
CA ASP A 369 7.71 -8.34 12.28
C ASP A 369 8.42 -7.14 11.65
N VAL A 370 9.00 -6.23 12.43
CA VAL A 370 9.92 -5.20 11.92
C VAL A 370 11.16 -5.85 11.31
N PHE A 371 11.76 -6.83 11.99
CA PHE A 371 12.88 -7.59 11.44
C PHE A 371 12.52 -8.27 10.11
N ARG A 372 11.38 -8.95 10.04
CA ARG A 372 10.88 -9.59 8.81
C ARG A 372 10.66 -8.58 7.69
N ALA A 373 10.09 -7.43 8.03
CA ALA A 373 9.87 -6.31 7.12
C ALA A 373 11.19 -5.80 6.54
N GLN A 374 12.16 -5.53 7.40
CA GLN A 374 13.49 -5.10 6.97
C GLN A 374 14.22 -6.19 6.18
N ALA A 375 14.05 -7.47 6.52
CA ALA A 375 14.63 -8.57 5.76
C ALA A 375 14.05 -8.69 4.34
N ILE A 376 12.76 -8.39 4.13
CA ILE A 376 12.16 -8.29 2.77
C ILE A 376 12.89 -7.19 1.97
N ILE A 377 13.07 -6.03 2.55
CA ILE A 377 13.74 -4.88 1.91
C ILE A 377 15.23 -5.18 1.67
N ALA A 378 15.92 -5.74 2.66
CA ALA A 378 17.34 -6.10 2.54
C ALA A 378 17.57 -7.09 1.38
N ARG A 379 16.74 -8.13 1.26
CA ARG A 379 16.80 -9.05 0.11
C ARG A 379 16.50 -8.34 -1.20
N ALA A 380 15.47 -7.48 -1.22
CA ALA A 380 15.15 -6.72 -2.42
C ALA A 380 16.32 -5.85 -2.88
N TYR A 381 17.08 -5.25 -1.96
CA TYR A 381 18.30 -4.50 -2.29
C TYR A 381 19.42 -5.38 -2.90
N LEU A 382 19.51 -6.62 -2.47
CA LEU A 382 20.49 -7.59 -3.01
C LEU A 382 20.04 -8.21 -4.34
N GLU A 383 18.73 -8.48 -4.50
CA GLU A 383 18.18 -9.27 -5.60
C GLU A 383 17.55 -8.44 -6.71
N GLY A 384 17.27 -7.16 -6.46
CA GLY A 384 16.66 -6.23 -7.42
C GLY A 384 15.14 -6.38 -7.55
N SER A 385 14.47 -7.07 -6.63
CA SER A 385 13.00 -7.22 -6.61
C SER A 385 12.49 -7.67 -5.25
N LEU A 386 11.23 -7.34 -4.94
CA LEU A 386 10.54 -7.87 -3.77
C LEU A 386 10.28 -9.37 -3.92
N SER A 387 10.42 -10.11 -2.82
CA SER A 387 10.15 -11.54 -2.71
C SER A 387 9.43 -11.85 -1.39
N PRO A 388 8.67 -12.98 -1.31
CA PRO A 388 8.02 -13.39 -0.06
C PRO A 388 9.02 -13.53 1.10
N PRO A 389 8.57 -13.34 2.36
CA PRO A 389 9.44 -13.48 3.51
C PRO A 389 9.96 -14.92 3.65
N GLU A 390 11.23 -15.06 4.01
CA GLU A 390 11.78 -16.36 4.41
C GLU A 390 11.39 -16.67 5.86
N HIS A 391 10.85 -17.86 6.09
CA HIS A 391 10.32 -18.23 7.40
C HIS A 391 11.34 -18.85 8.36
N GLY A 392 12.54 -19.21 7.88
CA GLY A 392 13.55 -19.94 8.67
C GLY A 392 14.34 -19.10 9.69
N PHE A 393 14.37 -17.79 9.57
CA PHE A 393 15.20 -16.91 10.42
C PHE A 393 14.67 -16.69 11.84
N VAL A 394 13.42 -17.04 12.11
CA VAL A 394 12.73 -16.77 13.39
C VAL A 394 12.04 -18.01 13.98
N ASP A 395 12.38 -19.21 13.51
CA ASP A 395 11.83 -20.43 14.08
C ASP A 395 12.29 -20.58 15.55
N GLY A 396 11.37 -20.36 16.47
CA GLY A 396 11.59 -20.38 17.92
C GLY A 396 11.55 -19.01 18.61
N VAL A 397 11.55 -17.90 17.88
CA VAL A 397 11.33 -16.56 18.43
C VAL A 397 9.84 -16.25 18.40
N GLY A 398 9.25 -15.81 19.49
CA GLY A 398 7.83 -15.42 19.57
C GLY A 398 6.84 -16.51 19.98
N ARG A 399 7.25 -17.76 20.21
CA ARG A 399 6.36 -18.80 20.78
C ARG A 399 6.20 -18.71 22.31
N GLY A 400 6.80 -17.71 22.96
CA GLY A 400 6.82 -17.53 24.40
C GLY A 400 5.83 -16.50 24.95
N LEU A 401 4.96 -15.90 24.11
CA LEU A 401 4.03 -14.85 24.55
C LEU A 401 2.71 -15.36 25.16
N SER A 402 2.47 -16.66 25.23
CA SER A 402 1.29 -17.25 25.91
C SER A 402 1.53 -17.56 27.39
N GLY A 403 2.37 -16.80 28.08
CA GLY A 403 2.70 -17.11 29.46
C GLY A 403 3.36 -15.99 30.26
N PHE A 404 2.73 -14.80 30.33
CA PHE A 404 2.93 -13.85 31.44
C PHE A 404 1.61 -13.20 31.81
#